data_8a280ddb6c0435e30eb6dd2693ed53a8
#
_entry.id   8a280ddb6c0435e30eb6dd2693ed53a8
#
_cell.length_a   1.000
_cell.length_b   1.000
_cell.length_c   1.000
_cell.angle_alpha   90.00
_cell.angle_beta   90.00
_cell.angle_gamma   90.00
#
_symmetry.space_group_name_H-M   'P 1'
#
loop_
_entity.id
_entity.type
_entity.pdbx_description
1 polymer ?
#
loop_
_entity_poly.entity_id
_entity_poly.type
_entity_poly.pdbx_seq_one_letter_code
_entity_poly.pdbx_strand_id
1 'polypeptide(L)'
;AVEAALKIAPDKNSKLYYLLGKAYYRSGKYQIASDAYQNYLKRVDANAPLAVKARQSIEKCVGAVNLLKYPVPFQSVNLGDNINSVDDDYWPSITLDGKTIIFTRLVGSKSISSQHPIPQEDFYTANLVDDIWQPSMPLASINTIYNEGAQTISTDGTLLFFTACTRNDGIGSCDIYYSRNKAGNWSIAQNAGEPVNSPSWESQPSISANGESLYFVSSRHGGKGGMDIWKCNLKGFSAWGTPMWGNPVNLGDSINTPGNEMSP
;
A
#
# COMPACT_ATOMS: atom_id res chain seq x y z
N ALA A 1 -5.66 17.96 28.37
CA ALA A 1 -6.51 17.16 29.31
C ALA A 1 -5.70 16.05 30.00
N VAL A 2 -5.05 15.11 29.26
CA VAL A 2 -4.29 13.99 29.86
C VAL A 2 -3.14 14.45 30.75
N GLU A 3 -2.34 15.43 30.31
CA GLU A 3 -1.26 15.99 31.10
C GLU A 3 -1.75 16.65 32.41
N ALA A 4 -2.87 17.37 32.35
CA ALA A 4 -3.47 17.98 33.50
C ALA A 4 -3.95 16.92 34.52
N ALA A 5 -4.56 15.84 34.06
CA ALA A 5 -4.97 14.74 34.93
C ALA A 5 -3.77 14.05 35.61
N LEU A 6 -2.66 13.84 34.88
CA LEU A 6 -1.43 13.25 35.43
C LEU A 6 -0.71 14.16 36.41
N LYS A 7 -0.80 15.51 36.26
CA LYS A 7 -0.29 16.44 37.26
C LYS A 7 -1.03 16.38 38.60
N ILE A 8 -2.34 16.10 38.54
CA ILE A 8 -3.19 16.04 39.75
C ILE A 8 -3.06 14.69 40.45
N ALA A 9 -3.01 13.60 39.72
CA ALA A 9 -3.00 12.24 40.26
C ALA A 9 -2.12 11.29 39.39
N PRO A 10 -0.78 11.36 39.48
CA PRO A 10 0.13 10.66 38.58
C PRO A 10 0.01 9.13 38.66
N ASP A 11 -0.39 8.59 39.79
CA ASP A 11 -0.44 7.13 40.00
C ASP A 11 -1.86 6.53 39.96
N LYS A 12 -2.88 7.36 39.78
CA LYS A 12 -4.28 6.92 39.83
C LYS A 12 -4.69 6.09 38.61
N ASN A 13 -4.09 6.31 37.45
CA ASN A 13 -4.40 5.59 36.23
C ASN A 13 -3.19 5.49 35.29
N SER A 14 -2.46 4.41 35.38
CA SER A 14 -1.25 4.17 34.57
C SER A 14 -1.52 4.22 33.06
N LYS A 15 -2.72 3.83 32.61
CA LYS A 15 -3.10 3.87 31.18
C LYS A 15 -3.06 5.26 30.57
N LEU A 16 -3.17 6.32 31.38
CA LEU A 16 -3.04 7.70 30.91
C LEU A 16 -1.63 7.98 30.34
N TYR A 17 -0.57 7.39 30.90
CA TYR A 17 0.78 7.49 30.37
C TYR A 17 0.91 6.83 28.99
N TYR A 18 0.26 5.68 28.79
CA TYR A 18 0.23 5.04 27.46
C TYR A 18 -0.49 5.90 26.43
N LEU A 19 -1.63 6.50 26.79
CA LEU A 19 -2.38 7.40 25.91
C LEU A 19 -1.59 8.68 25.59
N LEU A 20 -0.87 9.20 26.59
CA LEU A 20 0.00 10.35 26.40
C LEU A 20 1.15 10.03 25.43
N GLY A 21 1.76 8.87 25.56
CA GLY A 21 2.78 8.37 24.64
C GLY A 21 2.25 8.30 23.20
N LYS A 22 1.03 7.77 22.99
CA LYS A 22 0.39 7.77 21.67
C LYS A 22 0.16 9.18 21.12
N ALA A 23 -0.28 10.12 21.94
CA ALA A 23 -0.54 11.49 21.51
C ALA A 23 0.76 12.20 21.11
N TYR A 24 1.83 12.06 21.90
CA TYR A 24 3.13 12.64 21.57
C TYR A 24 3.76 11.99 20.33
N TYR A 25 3.65 10.66 20.18
CA TYR A 25 4.11 9.97 18.98
C TYR A 25 3.47 10.52 17.72
N ARG A 26 2.13 10.68 17.73
CA ARG A 26 1.37 11.26 16.61
C ARG A 26 1.72 12.72 16.31
N SER A 27 2.20 13.46 17.30
CA SER A 27 2.63 14.85 17.13
C SER A 27 4.12 14.99 16.82
N GLY A 28 4.83 13.90 16.52
CA GLY A 28 6.26 13.91 16.17
C GLY A 28 7.21 14.12 17.36
N LYS A 29 6.69 14.16 18.58
CA LYS A 29 7.47 14.37 19.81
C LYS A 29 7.99 13.03 20.37
N TYR A 30 8.82 12.34 19.60
CA TYR A 30 9.17 10.95 19.83
C TYR A 30 9.93 10.71 21.15
N GLN A 31 10.82 11.61 21.56
CA GLN A 31 11.52 11.46 22.85
C GLN A 31 10.53 11.51 24.02
N ILE A 32 9.64 12.50 24.02
CA ILE A 32 8.62 12.66 25.08
C ILE A 32 7.62 11.48 25.04
N ALA A 33 7.31 10.97 23.86
CA ALA A 33 6.48 9.77 23.70
C ALA A 33 7.15 8.55 24.35
N SER A 34 8.44 8.35 24.11
CA SER A 34 9.23 7.26 24.73
C SER A 34 9.18 7.34 26.25
N ASP A 35 9.42 8.53 26.81
CA ASP A 35 9.41 8.76 28.26
C ASP A 35 8.02 8.46 28.86
N ALA A 36 6.97 8.84 28.17
CA ALA A 36 5.59 8.54 28.58
C ALA A 36 5.31 7.03 28.58
N TYR A 37 5.73 6.29 27.54
CA TYR A 37 5.60 4.83 27.51
C TYR A 37 6.43 4.14 28.60
N GLN A 38 7.65 4.62 28.85
CA GLN A 38 8.47 4.11 29.97
C GLN A 38 7.78 4.32 31.31
N ASN A 39 7.19 5.50 31.53
CA ASN A 39 6.41 5.79 32.74
C ASN A 39 5.19 4.89 32.90
N TYR A 40 4.56 4.49 31.78
CA TYR A 40 3.52 3.45 31.80
C TYR A 40 4.09 2.12 32.28
N LEU A 41 5.21 1.65 31.67
CA LEU A 41 5.83 0.35 31.99
C LEU A 41 6.28 0.25 33.45
N LYS A 42 6.72 1.35 34.05
CA LYS A 42 7.09 1.39 35.50
C LYS A 42 5.91 1.14 36.46
N ARG A 43 4.66 1.24 35.97
CA ARG A 43 3.42 1.22 36.77
C ARG A 43 2.52 0.02 36.51
N VAL A 44 2.94 -0.88 35.62
CA VAL A 44 2.15 -2.04 35.25
C VAL A 44 2.99 -3.31 35.29
N ASP A 45 2.32 -4.45 35.38
CA ASP A 45 2.97 -5.75 35.24
C ASP A 45 3.58 -5.91 33.84
N ALA A 46 4.73 -6.58 33.78
CA ALA A 46 5.45 -6.82 32.51
C ALA A 46 4.62 -7.54 31.46
N ASN A 47 3.65 -8.35 31.89
CA ASN A 47 2.76 -9.13 31.02
C ASN A 47 1.42 -8.42 30.76
N ALA A 48 1.21 -7.21 31.25
CA ALA A 48 0.00 -6.45 30.96
C ALA A 48 -0.23 -6.30 29.44
N PRO A 49 -1.48 -6.41 28.93
CA PRO A 49 -1.77 -6.42 27.49
C PRO A 49 -1.18 -5.25 26.70
N LEU A 50 -1.08 -4.07 27.32
CA LEU A 50 -0.48 -2.90 26.69
C LEU A 50 1.03 -2.77 26.93
N ALA A 51 1.64 -3.57 27.82
CA ALA A 51 3.08 -3.49 28.11
C ALA A 51 3.92 -3.93 26.90
N VAL A 52 3.49 -4.97 26.18
CA VAL A 52 4.14 -5.40 24.92
C VAL A 52 4.06 -4.28 23.89
N LYS A 53 2.88 -3.71 23.69
CA LYS A 53 2.69 -2.59 22.74
C LYS A 53 3.47 -1.34 23.13
N ALA A 54 3.63 -1.06 24.43
CA ALA A 54 4.43 0.06 24.92
C ALA A 54 5.92 -0.13 24.60
N ARG A 55 6.48 -1.34 24.82
CA ARG A 55 7.87 -1.67 24.45
C ARG A 55 8.11 -1.48 22.96
N GLN A 56 7.26 -2.04 22.10
CA GLN A 56 7.36 -1.85 20.66
C GLN A 56 7.26 -0.36 20.24
N SER A 57 6.40 0.40 20.94
CA SER A 57 6.29 1.85 20.69
C SER A 57 7.53 2.62 21.10
N ILE A 58 8.22 2.22 22.18
CA ILE A 58 9.51 2.80 22.58
C ILE A 58 10.57 2.54 21.50
N GLU A 59 10.68 1.32 20.98
CA GLU A 59 11.61 0.99 19.89
C GLU A 59 11.34 1.85 18.66
N LYS A 60 10.08 2.03 18.27
CA LYS A 60 9.68 2.93 17.18
C LYS A 60 10.08 4.39 17.47
N CYS A 61 9.92 4.87 18.71
CA CYS A 61 10.33 6.21 19.10
C CYS A 61 11.85 6.38 18.98
N VAL A 62 12.63 5.40 19.46
CA VAL A 62 14.10 5.42 19.36
C VAL A 62 14.55 5.45 17.90
N GLY A 63 13.96 4.60 17.05
CA GLY A 63 14.20 4.61 15.61
C GLY A 63 13.92 5.99 15.00
N ALA A 64 12.75 6.57 15.29
CA ALA A 64 12.36 7.88 14.77
C ALA A 64 13.31 9.01 15.25
N VAL A 65 13.72 9.01 16.52
CA VAL A 65 14.71 9.99 17.04
C VAL A 65 16.04 9.87 16.30
N ASN A 66 16.49 8.64 15.99
CA ASN A 66 17.74 8.44 15.27
C ASN A 66 17.63 8.90 13.80
N LEU A 67 16.53 8.63 13.14
CA LEU A 67 16.28 9.11 11.76
C LEU A 67 16.26 10.64 11.69
N LEU A 68 15.69 11.32 12.69
CA LEU A 68 15.66 12.79 12.73
C LEU A 68 17.04 13.44 12.91
N LYS A 69 18.06 12.69 13.36
CA LYS A 69 19.45 13.21 13.43
C LYS A 69 20.08 13.43 12.04
N TYR A 70 19.58 12.72 11.04
CA TYR A 70 20.10 12.76 9.68
C TYR A 70 18.92 13.03 8.71
N PRO A 71 18.32 14.23 8.75
CA PRO A 71 17.19 14.55 7.89
C PRO A 71 17.64 14.53 6.43
N VAL A 72 16.90 13.77 5.63
CA VAL A 72 17.03 13.87 4.16
C VAL A 72 16.21 15.09 3.73
N PRO A 73 16.78 16.00 2.91
CA PRO A 73 16.01 17.08 2.33
C PRO A 73 14.81 16.52 1.58
N PHE A 74 13.61 16.85 2.02
CA PHE A 74 12.37 16.42 1.39
C PHE A 74 11.48 17.65 1.20
N GLN A 75 11.23 17.97 -0.08
CA GLN A 75 10.32 19.02 -0.46
C GLN A 75 9.27 18.41 -1.37
N SER A 76 8.09 18.15 -0.81
CA SER A 76 6.95 17.68 -1.59
C SER A 76 6.36 18.82 -2.41
N VAL A 77 6.07 18.55 -3.68
CA VAL A 77 5.41 19.47 -4.59
C VAL A 77 4.10 18.84 -5.02
N ASN A 78 3.00 19.59 -4.88
CA ASN A 78 1.71 19.18 -5.42
C ASN A 78 1.75 19.23 -6.94
N LEU A 79 1.31 18.15 -7.61
CA LEU A 79 1.37 18.05 -9.07
C LEU A 79 0.29 18.90 -9.78
N GLY A 80 -0.60 19.54 -9.03
CA GLY A 80 -1.62 20.46 -9.55
C GLY A 80 -2.86 19.77 -10.11
N ASP A 81 -3.77 20.58 -10.63
CA ASP A 81 -5.12 20.17 -11.04
C ASP A 81 -5.14 19.29 -12.30
N ASN A 82 -4.04 19.23 -13.04
CA ASN A 82 -3.92 18.29 -14.16
C ASN A 82 -3.82 16.84 -13.69
N ILE A 83 -3.29 16.61 -12.51
CA ILE A 83 -3.19 15.28 -11.90
C ILE A 83 -4.23 15.09 -10.82
N ASN A 84 -4.24 15.97 -9.82
CA ASN A 84 -5.13 15.86 -8.67
C ASN A 84 -6.52 16.37 -9.00
N SER A 85 -7.54 15.68 -8.51
CA SER A 85 -8.93 16.04 -8.63
C SER A 85 -9.54 16.46 -7.27
N VAL A 86 -10.84 16.69 -7.24
CA VAL A 86 -11.58 16.87 -5.98
C VAL A 86 -11.78 15.54 -5.25
N ASP A 87 -11.74 14.41 -5.98
CA ASP A 87 -11.83 13.07 -5.44
C ASP A 87 -10.50 12.62 -4.83
N ASP A 88 -10.48 11.46 -4.19
CA ASP A 88 -9.27 10.94 -3.57
C ASP A 88 -8.39 10.26 -4.62
N ASP A 89 -7.18 10.81 -4.83
CA ASP A 89 -6.15 10.29 -5.74
C ASP A 89 -5.01 9.67 -4.91
N TYR A 90 -4.63 8.42 -5.19
CA TYR A 90 -3.65 7.69 -4.42
C TYR A 90 -2.96 6.58 -5.23
N TRP A 91 -1.97 5.92 -4.61
CA TRP A 91 -1.21 4.81 -5.18
C TRP A 91 -0.56 5.14 -6.53
N PRO A 92 0.25 6.20 -6.60
CA PRO A 92 0.91 6.55 -7.86
C PRO A 92 2.02 5.56 -8.22
N SER A 93 2.10 5.21 -9.50
CA SER A 93 3.21 4.53 -10.13
C SER A 93 3.74 5.38 -11.28
N ILE A 94 5.05 5.46 -11.43
CA ILE A 94 5.68 6.28 -12.48
C ILE A 94 6.60 5.40 -13.32
N THR A 95 6.66 5.64 -14.62
CA THR A 95 7.61 4.99 -15.53
C THR A 95 9.05 5.39 -15.23
N LEU A 96 10.01 4.54 -15.59
CA LEU A 96 11.43 4.79 -15.30
C LEU A 96 11.96 6.12 -15.86
N ASP A 97 11.44 6.56 -17.01
CA ASP A 97 11.79 7.84 -17.63
C ASP A 97 11.13 9.05 -16.92
N GLY A 98 10.28 8.80 -15.93
CA GLY A 98 9.57 9.84 -15.19
C GLY A 98 8.47 10.55 -15.97
N LYS A 99 8.11 10.07 -17.17
CA LYS A 99 7.24 10.81 -18.11
C LYS A 99 5.79 10.36 -18.10
N THR A 100 5.46 9.22 -17.50
CA THR A 100 4.08 8.74 -17.38
C THR A 100 3.78 8.38 -15.95
N ILE A 101 2.71 8.91 -15.41
CA ILE A 101 2.17 8.54 -14.11
C ILE A 101 0.85 7.79 -14.30
N ILE A 102 0.67 6.72 -13.54
CA ILE A 102 -0.59 5.98 -13.41
C ILE A 102 -0.94 5.95 -11.93
N PHE A 103 -2.18 6.27 -11.59
CA PHE A 103 -2.63 6.32 -10.20
C PHE A 103 -4.09 5.86 -10.09
N THR A 104 -4.51 5.51 -8.89
CA THR A 104 -5.90 5.18 -8.58
C THR A 104 -6.63 6.44 -8.16
N ARG A 105 -7.83 6.65 -8.71
CA ARG A 105 -8.80 7.67 -8.28
C ARG A 105 -10.04 6.98 -7.73
N LEU A 106 -10.47 7.35 -6.54
CA LEU A 106 -11.77 6.94 -5.99
C LEU A 106 -12.86 7.88 -6.53
N VAL A 107 -13.27 7.64 -7.77
CA VAL A 107 -14.26 8.46 -8.47
C VAL A 107 -15.57 8.49 -7.68
N GLY A 108 -16.11 9.68 -7.46
CA GLY A 108 -17.33 9.88 -6.68
C GLY A 108 -17.12 9.93 -5.17
N SER A 109 -15.89 9.92 -4.68
CA SER A 109 -15.62 10.04 -3.23
C SER A 109 -16.06 11.41 -2.67
N LYS A 110 -15.92 12.45 -3.46
CA LYS A 110 -16.34 13.83 -3.15
C LYS A 110 -17.16 14.49 -4.26
N SER A 111 -17.06 13.95 -5.50
CA SER A 111 -17.83 14.37 -6.66
C SER A 111 -18.97 13.38 -6.95
N ILE A 112 -20.06 13.46 -6.20
CA ILE A 112 -21.23 12.61 -6.42
C ILE A 112 -21.83 12.94 -7.79
N SER A 113 -21.89 11.96 -8.69
CA SER A 113 -22.56 12.07 -9.98
C SER A 113 -23.61 10.98 -10.15
N SER A 114 -24.56 11.20 -11.09
CA SER A 114 -25.54 10.18 -11.45
C SER A 114 -24.90 8.93 -12.12
N GLN A 115 -23.68 9.07 -12.64
CA GLN A 115 -22.91 7.98 -13.25
C GLN A 115 -22.17 7.14 -12.21
N HIS A 116 -21.79 7.74 -11.06
CA HIS A 116 -21.09 7.08 -9.97
C HIS A 116 -21.82 7.34 -8.65
N PRO A 117 -22.96 6.67 -8.42
CA PRO A 117 -23.72 6.83 -7.17
C PRO A 117 -23.01 6.19 -5.96
N ILE A 118 -22.08 5.28 -6.20
CA ILE A 118 -21.21 4.63 -5.23
C ILE A 118 -19.77 4.91 -5.67
N PRO A 119 -18.88 5.35 -4.75
CA PRO A 119 -17.47 5.57 -5.09
C PRO A 119 -16.84 4.30 -5.67
N GLN A 120 -16.06 4.49 -6.74
CA GLN A 120 -15.40 3.41 -7.48
C GLN A 120 -13.94 3.75 -7.72
N GLU A 121 -13.06 2.77 -7.52
CA GLU A 121 -11.64 2.89 -7.83
C GLU A 121 -11.40 2.65 -9.32
N ASP A 122 -10.86 3.67 -10.00
CA ASP A 122 -10.47 3.64 -11.41
C ASP A 122 -9.02 4.09 -11.59
N PHE A 123 -8.35 3.58 -12.61
CA PHE A 123 -7.03 4.08 -13.01
C PHE A 123 -7.12 5.31 -13.88
N TYR A 124 -6.26 6.27 -13.55
CA TYR A 124 -5.99 7.44 -14.35
C TYR A 124 -4.51 7.49 -14.72
N THR A 125 -4.21 8.09 -15.87
CA THR A 125 -2.86 8.28 -16.36
C THR A 125 -2.67 9.68 -16.88
N ALA A 126 -1.44 10.20 -16.74
CA ALA A 126 -1.04 11.45 -17.35
C ALA A 126 0.41 11.36 -17.86
N ASN A 127 0.72 12.18 -18.86
CA ASN A 127 2.05 12.27 -19.43
C ASN A 127 2.69 13.62 -19.09
N LEU A 128 3.99 13.61 -18.87
CA LEU A 128 4.82 14.79 -18.70
C LEU A 128 5.36 15.21 -20.08
N VAL A 129 4.99 16.39 -20.54
CA VAL A 129 5.43 16.97 -21.81
C VAL A 129 6.02 18.36 -21.51
N ASP A 130 7.26 18.60 -21.92
CA ASP A 130 7.98 19.87 -21.68
C ASP A 130 7.91 20.31 -20.20
N ASP A 131 8.15 19.36 -19.28
CA ASP A 131 8.09 19.53 -17.83
C ASP A 131 6.70 19.94 -17.27
N ILE A 132 5.64 19.79 -18.06
CA ILE A 132 4.26 20.07 -17.67
C ILE A 132 3.43 18.80 -17.74
N TRP A 133 2.84 18.40 -16.60
CA TRP A 133 1.88 17.30 -16.59
C TRP A 133 0.64 17.67 -17.39
N GLN A 134 0.31 16.82 -18.37
CA GLN A 134 -0.93 16.95 -19.13
C GLN A 134 -2.12 16.50 -18.29
N PRO A 135 -3.36 16.93 -18.61
CA PRO A 135 -4.54 16.49 -17.90
C PRO A 135 -4.65 14.98 -17.82
N SER A 136 -4.95 14.47 -16.62
CA SER A 136 -5.12 13.05 -16.38
C SER A 136 -6.38 12.51 -17.09
N MET A 137 -6.24 11.31 -17.67
CA MET A 137 -7.29 10.63 -18.41
C MET A 137 -7.54 9.25 -17.83
N PRO A 138 -8.79 8.75 -17.81
CA PRO A 138 -9.09 7.41 -17.36
C PRO A 138 -8.48 6.37 -18.32
N LEU A 139 -7.98 5.25 -17.77
CA LEU A 139 -7.51 4.11 -18.55
C LEU A 139 -8.69 3.23 -18.97
N ALA A 140 -9.47 3.70 -19.94
CA ALA A 140 -10.72 3.08 -20.36
C ALA A 140 -10.59 1.62 -20.85
N SER A 141 -9.41 1.19 -21.30
CA SER A 141 -9.15 -0.21 -21.70
C SER A 141 -9.00 -1.17 -20.51
N ILE A 142 -8.78 -0.64 -19.30
CA ILE A 142 -8.55 -1.40 -18.08
C ILE A 142 -9.70 -1.25 -17.09
N ASN A 143 -10.18 -0.01 -16.91
CA ASN A 143 -11.27 0.31 -16.00
C ASN A 143 -12.56 -0.41 -16.41
N THR A 144 -13.28 -0.92 -15.43
CA THR A 144 -14.56 -1.61 -15.60
C THR A 144 -15.63 -1.00 -14.68
N ILE A 145 -16.72 -1.69 -14.46
CA ILE A 145 -17.73 -1.33 -13.45
C ILE A 145 -17.33 -1.79 -12.03
N TYR A 146 -16.20 -2.44 -11.91
CA TYR A 146 -15.65 -2.91 -10.63
C TYR A 146 -14.51 -2.01 -10.16
N ASN A 147 -13.99 -2.29 -8.98
CA ASN A 147 -12.83 -1.56 -8.44
C ASN A 147 -11.54 -2.13 -9.02
N GLU A 148 -10.72 -1.28 -9.59
CA GLU A 148 -9.35 -1.55 -10.00
C GLU A 148 -8.39 -0.64 -9.22
N GLY A 149 -7.40 -1.23 -8.54
CA GLY A 149 -6.46 -0.46 -7.71
C GLY A 149 -5.15 -1.18 -7.42
N ALA A 150 -4.32 -0.56 -6.60
CA ALA A 150 -3.05 -1.11 -6.11
C ALA A 150 -2.14 -1.62 -7.25
N GLN A 151 -1.85 -0.76 -8.21
CA GLN A 151 -1.07 -1.10 -9.40
C GLN A 151 0.44 -0.99 -9.19
N THR A 152 1.18 -1.71 -10.03
CA THR A 152 2.61 -1.57 -10.23
C THR A 152 2.93 -1.67 -11.73
N ILE A 153 3.87 -0.86 -12.21
CA ILE A 153 4.30 -0.87 -13.61
C ILE A 153 5.71 -1.46 -13.72
N SER A 154 5.94 -2.27 -14.75
CA SER A 154 7.30 -2.75 -15.05
C SER A 154 8.21 -1.59 -15.44
N THR A 155 9.50 -1.73 -15.15
CA THR A 155 10.51 -0.68 -15.40
C THR A 155 10.54 -0.21 -16.86
N ASP A 156 10.28 -1.12 -17.80
CA ASP A 156 10.21 -0.82 -19.24
C ASP A 156 8.86 -0.20 -19.68
N GLY A 157 7.90 -0.04 -18.75
CA GLY A 157 6.58 0.52 -19.01
C GLY A 157 5.66 -0.36 -19.86
N THR A 158 6.02 -1.64 -20.08
CA THR A 158 5.26 -2.54 -20.96
C THR A 158 4.20 -3.37 -20.29
N LEU A 159 4.31 -3.56 -18.96
CA LEU A 159 3.38 -4.35 -18.16
C LEU A 159 2.87 -3.54 -16.97
N LEU A 160 1.57 -3.55 -16.76
CA LEU A 160 0.89 -3.03 -15.58
C LEU A 160 0.24 -4.22 -14.87
N PHE A 161 0.62 -4.49 -13.63
CA PHE A 161 -0.08 -5.42 -12.75
C PHE A 161 -0.92 -4.63 -11.75
N PHE A 162 -2.08 -5.15 -11.41
CA PHE A 162 -3.00 -4.48 -10.49
C PHE A 162 -3.98 -5.46 -9.85
N THR A 163 -4.72 -5.00 -8.89
CA THR A 163 -5.79 -5.76 -8.24
C THR A 163 -7.13 -5.37 -8.83
N ALA A 164 -7.96 -6.36 -9.11
CA ALA A 164 -9.38 -6.15 -9.36
C ALA A 164 -10.20 -7.16 -8.57
N CYS A 165 -11.33 -6.70 -8.02
CA CYS A 165 -12.17 -7.51 -7.14
C CYS A 165 -13.51 -7.80 -7.80
N THR A 166 -14.13 -8.92 -7.42
CA THR A 166 -15.50 -9.31 -7.83
C THR A 166 -15.75 -9.40 -9.33
N ARG A 167 -14.69 -9.54 -10.14
CA ARG A 167 -14.83 -9.73 -11.60
C ARG A 167 -15.33 -11.13 -11.93
N ASN A 168 -16.12 -11.25 -13.01
CA ASN A 168 -16.69 -12.54 -13.45
C ASN A 168 -15.64 -13.53 -13.95
N ASP A 169 -14.47 -13.04 -14.37
CA ASP A 169 -13.31 -13.83 -14.81
C ASP A 169 -12.28 -14.04 -13.69
N GLY A 170 -12.64 -13.70 -12.44
CA GLY A 170 -11.82 -13.90 -11.25
C GLY A 170 -11.83 -15.36 -10.76
N ILE A 171 -10.78 -15.72 -10.01
CA ILE A 171 -10.62 -17.03 -9.35
C ILE A 171 -11.00 -16.91 -7.86
N GLY A 172 -10.56 -15.81 -7.22
CA GLY A 172 -10.86 -15.48 -5.83
C GLY A 172 -11.80 -14.29 -5.67
N SER A 173 -11.84 -13.71 -4.48
CA SER A 173 -12.63 -12.50 -4.22
C SER A 173 -11.99 -11.24 -4.79
N CYS A 174 -10.66 -11.17 -4.76
CA CYS A 174 -9.83 -10.21 -5.47
C CYS A 174 -8.67 -10.97 -6.09
N ASP A 175 -8.31 -10.61 -7.30
CA ASP A 175 -7.25 -11.25 -8.07
C ASP A 175 -6.27 -10.22 -8.64
N ILE A 176 -5.08 -10.66 -8.94
CA ILE A 176 -4.09 -9.89 -9.68
C ILE A 176 -4.39 -10.04 -11.18
N TYR A 177 -4.52 -8.91 -11.83
CA TYR A 177 -4.65 -8.78 -13.28
C TYR A 177 -3.42 -8.11 -13.86
N TYR A 178 -3.25 -8.20 -15.16
CA TYR A 178 -2.25 -7.46 -15.88
C TYR A 178 -2.79 -6.93 -17.20
N SER A 179 -2.21 -5.82 -17.65
CA SER A 179 -2.40 -5.26 -18.98
C SER A 179 -1.03 -5.00 -19.63
N ARG A 180 -0.99 -5.05 -20.94
CA ARG A 180 0.21 -4.85 -21.74
C ARG A 180 0.13 -3.54 -22.50
N ASN A 181 1.17 -2.75 -22.40
CA ASN A 181 1.32 -1.55 -23.20
C ASN A 181 2.06 -1.87 -24.51
N LYS A 182 1.49 -1.49 -25.60
CA LYS A 182 2.15 -1.53 -26.91
C LYS A 182 2.03 -0.16 -27.56
N ALA A 183 3.14 0.55 -27.65
CA ALA A 183 3.21 1.89 -28.24
C ALA A 183 2.17 2.88 -27.65
N GLY A 184 2.03 2.91 -26.34
CA GLY A 184 1.11 3.80 -25.63
C GLY A 184 -0.33 3.28 -25.48
N ASN A 185 -0.63 2.13 -26.07
CA ASN A 185 -1.97 1.52 -25.99
C ASN A 185 -1.98 0.34 -25.04
N TRP A 186 -2.76 0.42 -23.98
CA TRP A 186 -2.98 -0.64 -23.02
C TRP A 186 -4.00 -1.65 -23.55
N SER A 187 -3.67 -2.94 -23.44
CA SER A 187 -4.58 -4.02 -23.77
C SER A 187 -5.73 -4.11 -22.77
N ILE A 188 -6.79 -4.82 -23.13
CA ILE A 188 -7.78 -5.28 -22.16
C ILE A 188 -7.07 -6.08 -21.08
N ALA A 189 -7.48 -5.87 -19.82
CA ALA A 189 -6.95 -6.55 -18.66
C ALA A 189 -7.17 -8.07 -18.75
N GLN A 190 -6.17 -8.84 -18.33
CA GLN A 190 -6.21 -10.27 -18.24
C GLN A 190 -5.93 -10.74 -16.82
N ASN A 191 -6.69 -11.72 -16.32
CA ASN A 191 -6.40 -12.35 -15.04
C ASN A 191 -5.02 -13.03 -15.12
N ALA A 192 -4.15 -12.82 -14.10
CA ALA A 192 -2.83 -13.43 -14.08
C ALA A 192 -2.88 -14.97 -13.95
N GLY A 193 -4.03 -15.50 -13.56
CA GLY A 193 -4.28 -16.93 -13.47
C GLY A 193 -3.48 -17.62 -12.38
N GLU A 194 -3.64 -18.94 -12.32
CA GLU A 194 -2.77 -19.77 -11.49
C GLU A 194 -1.33 -19.78 -12.07
N PRO A 195 -0.31 -19.83 -11.21
CA PRO A 195 -0.37 -19.98 -9.77
C PRO A 195 -0.35 -18.64 -8.99
N VAL A 196 -0.37 -17.49 -9.66
CA VAL A 196 -0.39 -16.18 -9.01
C VAL A 196 -1.67 -16.01 -8.21
N ASN A 197 -2.81 -16.19 -8.85
CA ASN A 197 -4.12 -16.14 -8.19
C ASN A 197 -4.53 -17.51 -7.67
N SER A 198 -5.37 -17.50 -6.65
CA SER A 198 -5.93 -18.68 -6.00
C SER A 198 -7.40 -18.41 -5.61
N PRO A 199 -8.16 -19.38 -5.12
CA PRO A 199 -9.51 -19.13 -4.60
C PRO A 199 -9.57 -18.20 -3.38
N SER A 200 -8.43 -17.73 -2.90
CA SER A 200 -8.31 -16.79 -1.78
C SER A 200 -8.42 -15.32 -2.25
N TRP A 201 -7.82 -14.41 -1.50
CA TRP A 201 -7.72 -12.99 -1.84
C TRP A 201 -6.27 -12.66 -2.18
N GLU A 202 -6.02 -12.18 -3.37
CA GLU A 202 -4.73 -11.71 -3.85
C GLU A 202 -4.80 -10.23 -4.20
N SER A 203 -3.79 -9.44 -3.74
CA SER A 203 -3.81 -7.99 -3.95
C SER A 203 -2.40 -7.38 -3.85
N GLN A 204 -2.33 -6.10 -4.17
CA GLN A 204 -1.15 -5.24 -4.00
C GLN A 204 0.10 -5.84 -4.66
N PRO A 205 0.05 -6.11 -5.98
CA PRO A 205 1.22 -6.58 -6.70
C PRO A 205 2.34 -5.55 -6.71
N SER A 206 3.58 -6.03 -6.68
CA SER A 206 4.80 -5.23 -6.83
C SER A 206 5.78 -5.99 -7.71
N ILE A 207 6.07 -5.47 -8.89
CA ILE A 207 7.03 -6.08 -9.82
C ILE A 207 8.44 -5.60 -9.49
N SER A 208 9.41 -6.52 -9.43
CA SER A 208 10.81 -6.14 -9.25
C SER A 208 11.35 -5.32 -10.42
N ALA A 209 12.36 -4.47 -10.16
CA ALA A 209 12.95 -3.59 -11.16
C ALA A 209 13.50 -4.34 -12.41
N ASN A 210 13.96 -5.58 -12.25
CA ASN A 210 14.40 -6.42 -13.37
C ASN A 210 13.24 -7.19 -14.06
N GLY A 211 12.01 -7.03 -13.58
CA GLY A 211 10.83 -7.72 -14.12
C GLY A 211 10.74 -9.23 -13.85
N GLU A 212 11.67 -9.80 -13.09
CA GLU A 212 11.79 -11.25 -12.90
C GLU A 212 10.99 -11.79 -11.71
N SER A 213 10.52 -10.91 -10.82
CA SER A 213 9.81 -11.31 -9.60
C SER A 213 8.57 -10.45 -9.40
N LEU A 214 7.45 -11.11 -9.13
CA LEU A 214 6.21 -10.48 -8.73
C LEU A 214 5.98 -10.79 -7.25
N TYR A 215 5.93 -9.76 -6.43
CA TYR A 215 5.53 -9.81 -5.03
C TYR A 215 4.06 -9.43 -4.93
N PHE A 216 3.36 -10.00 -4.00
CA PHE A 216 1.94 -9.70 -3.78
C PHE A 216 1.50 -10.15 -2.38
N VAL A 217 0.39 -9.62 -1.93
CA VAL A 217 -0.26 -10.04 -0.68
C VAL A 217 -1.30 -11.11 -0.99
N SER A 218 -1.35 -12.15 -0.18
CA SER A 218 -2.37 -13.20 -0.31
C SER A 218 -2.77 -13.78 1.05
N SER A 219 -4.05 -14.09 1.17
CA SER A 219 -4.62 -14.85 2.30
C SER A 219 -4.66 -16.35 2.05
N ARG A 220 -3.90 -16.86 1.06
CA ARG A 220 -3.85 -18.29 0.69
C ARG A 220 -3.34 -19.16 1.83
N HIS A 221 -3.79 -20.41 1.83
CA HIS A 221 -3.33 -21.39 2.81
C HIS A 221 -1.81 -21.60 2.76
N GLY A 222 -1.22 -21.86 3.93
CA GLY A 222 0.23 -22.06 4.08
C GLY A 222 1.01 -20.78 4.41
N GLY A 223 0.33 -19.69 4.69
CA GLY A 223 0.91 -18.46 5.23
C GLY A 223 1.26 -18.54 6.72
N LYS A 224 1.77 -17.45 7.26
CA LYS A 224 2.14 -17.26 8.68
C LYS A 224 1.04 -16.56 9.48
N GLY A 225 0.34 -15.63 8.84
CA GLY A 225 -0.70 -14.81 9.42
C GLY A 225 -2.02 -14.84 8.67
N GLY A 226 -2.77 -13.76 8.74
CA GLY A 226 -4.01 -13.61 7.99
C GLY A 226 -3.74 -13.25 6.54
N MET A 227 -2.85 -12.30 6.30
CA MET A 227 -2.37 -11.86 4.98
C MET A 227 -0.86 -11.81 5.00
N ASP A 228 -0.23 -12.49 4.07
CA ASP A 228 1.23 -12.59 3.96
C ASP A 228 1.72 -12.07 2.63
N ILE A 229 2.99 -11.67 2.59
CA ILE A 229 3.68 -11.34 1.34
C ILE A 229 4.24 -12.63 0.72
N TRP A 230 3.90 -12.82 -0.55
CA TRP A 230 4.31 -13.93 -1.38
C TRP A 230 5.11 -13.43 -2.59
N LYS A 231 5.89 -14.30 -3.18
CA LYS A 231 6.72 -14.02 -4.35
C LYS A 231 6.58 -15.12 -5.40
N CYS A 232 6.35 -14.73 -6.65
CA CYS A 232 6.53 -15.59 -7.83
C CYS A 232 7.74 -15.15 -8.65
N ASN A 233 8.46 -16.10 -9.22
CA ASN A 233 9.50 -15.80 -10.21
C ASN A 233 8.95 -16.01 -11.63
N LEU A 234 9.29 -15.09 -12.54
CA LEU A 234 8.96 -15.20 -13.95
C LEU A 234 9.70 -16.40 -14.56
N LYS A 235 9.00 -17.24 -15.28
CA LYS A 235 9.54 -18.40 -16.03
C LYS A 235 9.75 -18.09 -17.51
N GLY A 236 9.18 -17.01 -18.00
CA GLY A 236 9.20 -16.57 -19.37
C GLY A 236 7.85 -16.07 -19.83
N PHE A 237 7.69 -16.01 -21.13
CA PHE A 237 6.44 -15.59 -21.75
C PHE A 237 5.94 -16.68 -22.70
N SER A 238 4.63 -16.86 -22.79
CA SER A 238 4.01 -17.71 -23.78
C SER A 238 4.22 -17.19 -25.20
N ALA A 239 3.88 -17.95 -26.22
CA ALA A 239 3.90 -17.51 -27.62
C ALA A 239 3.02 -16.27 -27.85
N TRP A 240 2.02 -16.04 -27.01
CA TRP A 240 1.12 -14.88 -27.05
C TRP A 240 1.62 -13.71 -26.16
N GLY A 241 2.79 -13.90 -25.52
CA GLY A 241 3.41 -12.91 -24.65
C GLY A 241 2.75 -12.81 -23.26
N THR A 242 1.98 -13.80 -22.83
CA THR A 242 1.45 -13.91 -21.47
C THR A 242 2.61 -14.22 -20.50
N PRO A 243 2.79 -13.46 -19.40
CA PRO A 243 3.79 -13.80 -18.40
C PRO A 243 3.47 -15.16 -17.77
N MET A 244 4.45 -16.05 -17.71
CA MET A 244 4.32 -17.36 -17.06
C MET A 244 5.07 -17.34 -15.75
N TRP A 245 4.39 -17.59 -14.64
CA TRP A 245 4.93 -17.52 -13.29
C TRP A 245 5.23 -18.90 -12.70
N GLY A 246 6.24 -18.97 -11.86
CA GLY A 246 6.47 -20.12 -11.00
C GLY A 246 5.55 -20.12 -9.79
N ASN A 247 5.55 -21.23 -9.04
CA ASN A 247 4.75 -21.34 -7.82
C ASN A 247 5.11 -20.24 -6.81
N PRO A 248 4.11 -19.67 -6.11
CA PRO A 248 4.33 -18.68 -5.08
C PRO A 248 5.11 -19.26 -3.91
N VAL A 249 6.02 -18.45 -3.38
CA VAL A 249 6.79 -18.77 -2.18
C VAL A 249 6.48 -17.70 -1.13
N ASN A 250 6.07 -18.15 0.07
CA ASN A 250 5.92 -17.27 1.24
C ASN A 250 7.27 -16.72 1.66
N LEU A 251 7.39 -15.44 1.98
CA LEU A 251 8.67 -14.82 2.34
C LEU A 251 9.18 -15.19 3.74
N GLY A 252 8.42 -15.99 4.49
CA GLY A 252 8.83 -16.55 5.76
C GLY A 252 8.92 -15.56 6.91
N ASP A 253 9.43 -16.03 8.04
CA ASP A 253 9.41 -15.32 9.33
C ASP A 253 10.24 -14.02 9.38
N SER A 254 11.13 -13.82 8.41
CA SER A 254 11.89 -12.57 8.31
C SER A 254 11.06 -11.39 7.79
N ILE A 255 9.95 -11.67 7.11
CA ILE A 255 9.04 -10.69 6.52
C ILE A 255 7.64 -10.86 7.11
N ASN A 256 7.10 -12.08 7.06
CA ASN A 256 5.73 -12.38 7.47
C ASN A 256 5.66 -12.71 8.97
N THR A 257 4.62 -12.22 9.62
CA THR A 257 4.32 -12.40 11.05
C THR A 257 2.99 -13.12 11.24
N PRO A 258 2.56 -13.44 12.47
CA PRO A 258 1.18 -13.89 12.71
C PRO A 258 0.11 -12.81 12.45
N GLY A 259 0.49 -11.61 12.06
CA GLY A 259 -0.38 -10.49 11.72
C GLY A 259 -0.82 -10.47 10.27
N ASN A 260 -0.93 -9.27 9.71
CA ASN A 260 -1.21 -9.01 8.30
C ASN A 260 -0.07 -8.14 7.75
N GLU A 261 0.59 -8.59 6.72
CA GLU A 261 1.59 -7.85 5.97
C GLU A 261 0.98 -7.36 4.65
N MET A 262 1.23 -6.10 4.34
CA MET A 262 0.62 -5.39 3.21
C MET A 262 1.67 -4.56 2.47
N SER A 263 1.40 -4.22 1.22
CA SER A 263 2.19 -3.26 0.40
C SER A 263 3.66 -3.69 0.22
N PRO A 264 3.90 -4.82 -0.44
CA PRO A 264 5.25 -5.30 -0.73
C PRO A 264 6.05 -4.35 -1.60
#